data_f69fbd1521a5f617ec65eedebd665039
#
_entry.id   f69fbd1521a5f617ec65eedebd665039
#
_cell.length_a   1.000
_cell.length_b   1.000
_cell.length_c   1.000
_cell.angle_alpha   90.00
_cell.angle_beta   90.00
_cell.angle_gamma   90.00
#
_symmetry.space_group_name_H-M   'P 1'
#
loop_
_entity.id
_entity.type
_entity.pdbx_description
1 polymer ?
#
loop_
_entity_poly.entity_id
_entity_poly.type
_entity_poly.pdbx_seq_one_letter_code
_entity_poly.pdbx_strand_id
1 'polypeptide(L)'
;MKSDQELYKRLCDLPKEQLWKSEVPRFDAASPRERMQGVALIRALGTIFSRFGTDEEKAAVRAWLTALLKDPQEKIRRYAMAALPKIGGDESVEAQMLSLLKENGGEREKRHLGRALEKIGGSATLSFMAQGESLPELTQQKVQAAIARRENPGTVDLEALLPGKPGMQINLRCRRGLEKIVSEEAKEQLDPSIFRLGQVRPGCVTLTPLRPFSLSMLYELRCFATVGIRIGLIENSSGSEWEDALAGCIASPTARKIMRAATDGVPRYRLDFPARGHQRGAIRNVVQQAHALSPELLNDARQAPWSVDVIPVGSGPKKQRDAIVELRPRLYPDPRLGYRQDDIPAASHPPLAACMARLAAQASPDSDEPRQVVWDPFCGSGLELIERSMLGGVLAVHGTDLDPAAIDIARANFAAAGLENVSGTFTPCDFRDAAQRAGIAPGSISLVITNPPLGRRVRVKDMRGLIADLLLAASKALEPGGLLVFTNPLRNGPSAPSLKLEYRQAVDLGGFDCQLEMYRKRVARKNGKIS
;
A
#
# COMPACT_ATOMS: atom_id res chain seq x y z
N MET A 1 -19.77 -21.32 -28.86
CA MET A 1 -19.07 -20.97 -27.59
C MET A 1 -18.85 -22.16 -26.66
N LYS A 2 -19.84 -23.02 -26.40
CA LYS A 2 -19.63 -24.25 -25.55
C LYS A 2 -18.59 -25.21 -26.16
N SER A 3 -18.63 -25.45 -27.45
CA SER A 3 -17.70 -26.36 -28.16
C SER A 3 -16.22 -25.87 -28.15
N ASP A 4 -15.95 -24.58 -28.26
CA ASP A 4 -14.59 -24.03 -28.20
C ASP A 4 -13.96 -24.17 -26.80
N GLN A 5 -14.78 -24.09 -25.75
CA GLN A 5 -14.32 -24.23 -24.37
C GLN A 5 -14.06 -25.69 -23.97
N GLU A 6 -14.85 -26.60 -24.49
CA GLU A 6 -14.65 -28.04 -24.32
C GLU A 6 -13.40 -28.52 -25.07
N LEU A 7 -13.23 -28.07 -26.33
CA LEU A 7 -12.02 -28.35 -27.12
C LEU A 7 -10.77 -27.83 -26.42
N TYR A 8 -10.81 -26.59 -25.89
CA TYR A 8 -9.69 -26.01 -25.16
C TYR A 8 -9.31 -26.82 -23.91
N LYS A 9 -10.30 -27.26 -23.11
CA LYS A 9 -10.04 -28.10 -21.93
C LYS A 9 -9.38 -29.39 -22.32
N ARG A 10 -9.96 -30.12 -23.30
CA ARG A 10 -9.39 -31.37 -23.82
C ARG A 10 -7.94 -31.21 -24.29
N LEU A 11 -7.64 -30.13 -25.03
CA LEU A 11 -6.28 -29.87 -25.50
C LEU A 11 -5.32 -29.54 -24.34
N CYS A 12 -5.80 -28.88 -23.28
CA CYS A 12 -4.98 -28.61 -22.10
C CYS A 12 -4.64 -29.84 -21.26
N ASP A 13 -5.43 -30.92 -21.39
CA ASP A 13 -5.21 -32.19 -20.70
C ASP A 13 -4.25 -33.12 -21.46
N LEU A 14 -3.86 -32.76 -22.72
CA LEU A 14 -2.91 -33.55 -23.51
C LEU A 14 -1.46 -33.26 -23.07
N PRO A 15 -0.58 -34.29 -23.19
CA PRO A 15 0.86 -34.09 -23.06
C PRO A 15 1.38 -33.02 -24.05
N LYS A 16 2.32 -32.20 -23.64
CA LYS A 16 2.85 -31.09 -24.49
C LYS A 16 3.48 -31.60 -25.79
N GLU A 17 4.12 -32.78 -25.74
CA GLU A 17 4.72 -33.45 -26.90
C GLU A 17 3.65 -33.85 -27.95
N GLN A 18 2.50 -34.33 -27.50
CA GLN A 18 1.38 -34.68 -28.37
C GLN A 18 0.76 -33.44 -29.00
N LEU A 19 0.59 -32.37 -28.22
CA LEU A 19 0.11 -31.10 -28.75
C LEU A 19 1.01 -30.57 -29.86
N TRP A 20 2.32 -30.60 -29.66
CA TRP A 20 3.28 -30.07 -30.63
C TRP A 20 3.45 -30.98 -31.84
N LYS A 21 3.65 -32.27 -31.63
CA LYS A 21 3.99 -33.21 -32.72
C LYS A 21 2.78 -33.74 -33.52
N SER A 22 1.58 -33.67 -32.94
CA SER A 22 0.38 -34.23 -33.58
C SER A 22 -0.67 -33.16 -33.91
N GLU A 23 -1.04 -32.30 -32.94
CA GLU A 23 -2.14 -31.38 -33.15
C GLU A 23 -1.71 -30.13 -33.97
N VAL A 24 -0.46 -29.67 -33.87
CA VAL A 24 0.05 -28.56 -34.69
C VAL A 24 0.09 -28.94 -36.18
N PRO A 25 0.73 -30.02 -36.63
CA PRO A 25 0.70 -30.41 -38.03
C PRO A 25 -0.71 -30.66 -38.59
N ARG A 26 -1.61 -31.21 -37.76
CA ARG A 26 -3.01 -31.40 -38.13
C ARG A 26 -3.73 -30.05 -38.36
N PHE A 27 -3.46 -29.06 -37.51
CA PHE A 27 -4.01 -27.73 -37.66
C PHE A 27 -3.48 -27.03 -38.93
N ASP A 28 -2.19 -27.18 -39.21
CA ASP A 28 -1.56 -26.53 -40.36
C ASP A 28 -2.02 -27.16 -41.71
N ALA A 29 -2.30 -28.45 -41.73
CA ALA A 29 -2.84 -29.16 -42.89
C ALA A 29 -4.36 -29.01 -43.09
N ALA A 30 -5.07 -28.44 -42.12
CA ALA A 30 -6.53 -28.29 -42.17
C ALA A 30 -6.98 -27.16 -43.10
N SER A 31 -8.21 -27.28 -43.62
CA SER A 31 -8.82 -26.21 -44.41
C SER A 31 -9.00 -24.92 -43.62
N PRO A 32 -9.07 -23.75 -44.28
CA PRO A 32 -9.28 -22.48 -43.58
C PRO A 32 -10.49 -22.45 -42.64
N ARG A 33 -11.56 -23.14 -42.97
CA ARG A 33 -12.77 -23.25 -42.14
C ARG A 33 -12.52 -24.09 -40.87
N GLU A 34 -11.84 -25.21 -41.00
CA GLU A 34 -11.48 -26.07 -39.87
C GLU A 34 -10.46 -25.39 -38.94
N ARG A 35 -9.47 -24.69 -39.50
CA ARG A 35 -8.51 -23.91 -38.73
C ARG A 35 -9.21 -22.82 -37.89
N MET A 36 -10.22 -22.12 -38.45
CA MET A 36 -11.03 -21.16 -37.71
C MET A 36 -11.84 -21.81 -36.57
N GLN A 37 -12.22 -23.08 -36.69
CA GLN A 37 -12.87 -23.84 -35.61
C GLN A 37 -11.85 -24.34 -34.58
N GLY A 38 -10.63 -24.62 -35.01
CA GLY A 38 -9.52 -25.15 -34.19
C GLY A 38 -8.69 -24.11 -33.41
N VAL A 39 -9.07 -22.85 -33.37
CA VAL A 39 -8.27 -21.76 -32.68
C VAL A 39 -8.04 -22.00 -31.19
N ALA A 40 -8.78 -22.93 -30.58
CA ALA A 40 -8.54 -23.41 -29.21
C ALA A 40 -7.12 -23.97 -29.03
N LEU A 41 -6.52 -24.54 -30.08
CA LEU A 41 -5.14 -25.06 -30.09
C LEU A 41 -4.13 -23.90 -29.85
N ILE A 42 -4.29 -22.78 -30.55
CA ILE A 42 -3.42 -21.59 -30.39
C ILE A 42 -3.41 -21.13 -28.93
N ARG A 43 -4.58 -21.13 -28.28
CA ARG A 43 -4.70 -20.77 -26.86
C ARG A 43 -4.05 -21.79 -25.93
N ALA A 44 -4.24 -23.09 -26.23
CA ALA A 44 -3.70 -24.19 -25.43
C ALA A 44 -2.17 -24.18 -25.47
N LEU A 45 -1.57 -24.05 -26.66
CA LEU A 45 -0.13 -23.95 -26.84
C LEU A 45 0.45 -22.75 -26.05
N GLY A 46 -0.14 -21.57 -26.20
CA GLY A 46 0.29 -20.40 -25.45
C GLY A 46 0.19 -20.57 -23.92
N THR A 47 -0.72 -21.40 -23.43
CA THR A 47 -0.89 -21.61 -21.97
C THR A 47 0.03 -22.73 -21.45
N ILE A 48 0.14 -23.85 -22.16
CA ILE A 48 0.89 -25.02 -21.71
C ILE A 48 2.39 -24.76 -21.82
N PHE A 49 2.85 -24.27 -22.97
CA PHE A 49 4.27 -24.04 -23.17
C PHE A 49 4.81 -22.84 -22.36
N SER A 50 3.98 -21.87 -22.01
CA SER A 50 4.39 -20.82 -21.07
C SER A 50 4.73 -21.35 -19.67
N ARG A 51 4.05 -22.45 -19.26
CA ARG A 51 4.20 -23.04 -17.91
C ARG A 51 5.22 -24.17 -17.85
N PHE A 52 5.25 -25.02 -18.89
CA PHE A 52 5.94 -26.31 -18.87
C PHE A 52 6.93 -26.49 -20.02
N GLY A 53 7.06 -25.53 -20.92
CA GLY A 53 8.00 -25.58 -22.05
C GLY A 53 9.42 -25.20 -21.63
N THR A 54 10.42 -25.90 -22.23
CA THR A 54 11.82 -25.46 -22.20
C THR A 54 11.97 -24.19 -23.05
N ASP A 55 13.10 -23.53 -22.97
CA ASP A 55 13.34 -22.29 -23.74
C ASP A 55 13.38 -22.57 -25.25
N GLU A 56 13.91 -23.72 -25.67
CA GLU A 56 13.88 -24.19 -27.06
C GLU A 56 12.46 -24.47 -27.56
N GLU A 57 11.65 -25.15 -26.75
CA GLU A 57 10.25 -25.40 -27.05
C GLU A 57 9.43 -24.11 -27.14
N LYS A 58 9.67 -23.16 -26.21
CA LYS A 58 9.06 -21.84 -26.26
C LYS A 58 9.45 -21.06 -27.51
N ALA A 59 10.72 -21.15 -27.94
CA ALA A 59 11.19 -20.52 -29.16
C ALA A 59 10.48 -21.10 -30.40
N ALA A 60 10.35 -22.44 -30.48
CA ALA A 60 9.64 -23.11 -31.57
C ALA A 60 8.16 -22.71 -31.63
N VAL A 61 7.46 -22.72 -30.49
CA VAL A 61 6.04 -22.28 -30.40
C VAL A 61 5.90 -20.80 -30.74
N ARG A 62 6.85 -19.94 -30.32
CA ARG A 62 6.88 -18.52 -30.67
C ARG A 62 6.99 -18.33 -32.18
N ALA A 63 7.94 -19.03 -32.82
CA ALA A 63 8.11 -18.96 -34.27
C ALA A 63 6.83 -19.36 -35.03
N TRP A 64 6.17 -20.44 -34.62
CA TRP A 64 4.91 -20.88 -35.21
C TRP A 64 3.78 -19.86 -35.01
N LEU A 65 3.61 -19.34 -33.77
CA LEU A 65 2.62 -18.28 -33.50
C LEU A 65 2.89 -17.02 -34.30
N THR A 66 4.16 -16.67 -34.50
CA THR A 66 4.59 -15.51 -35.29
C THR A 66 4.24 -15.68 -36.77
N ALA A 67 4.41 -16.90 -37.31
CA ALA A 67 3.97 -17.21 -38.68
C ALA A 67 2.43 -17.04 -38.85
N LEU A 68 1.65 -17.39 -37.81
CA LEU A 68 0.19 -17.18 -37.82
C LEU A 68 -0.25 -15.72 -37.81
N LEU A 69 0.62 -14.75 -37.52
CA LEU A 69 0.31 -13.33 -37.66
C LEU A 69 0.07 -12.94 -39.13
N LYS A 70 0.58 -13.71 -40.09
CA LYS A 70 0.39 -13.50 -41.53
C LYS A 70 -0.77 -14.33 -42.11
N ASP A 71 -1.52 -15.05 -41.26
CA ASP A 71 -2.65 -15.87 -41.73
C ASP A 71 -3.73 -15.00 -42.41
N PRO A 72 -4.31 -15.44 -43.54
CA PRO A 72 -5.38 -14.72 -44.22
C PRO A 72 -6.61 -14.46 -43.34
N GLN A 73 -6.86 -15.36 -42.36
CA GLN A 73 -8.02 -15.32 -41.50
C GLN A 73 -7.76 -14.44 -40.25
N GLU A 74 -8.46 -13.30 -40.15
CA GLU A 74 -8.38 -12.36 -39.00
C GLU A 74 -8.53 -13.08 -37.63
N LYS A 75 -9.44 -14.07 -37.56
CA LYS A 75 -9.67 -14.83 -36.31
C LYS A 75 -8.40 -15.53 -35.84
N ILE A 76 -7.65 -16.15 -36.74
CA ILE A 76 -6.40 -16.87 -36.44
C ILE A 76 -5.34 -15.86 -35.98
N ARG A 77 -5.14 -14.78 -36.72
CA ARG A 77 -4.19 -13.71 -36.35
C ARG A 77 -4.46 -13.16 -34.95
N ARG A 78 -5.73 -12.87 -34.60
CA ARG A 78 -6.11 -12.38 -33.27
C ARG A 78 -5.80 -13.37 -32.13
N TYR A 79 -5.98 -14.66 -32.38
CA TYR A 79 -5.65 -15.68 -31.39
C TYR A 79 -4.13 -15.84 -31.21
N ALA A 80 -3.35 -15.72 -32.29
CA ALA A 80 -1.89 -15.66 -32.24
C ALA A 80 -1.38 -14.44 -31.46
N MET A 81 -1.93 -13.24 -31.74
CA MET A 81 -1.64 -12.00 -30.99
C MET A 81 -1.93 -12.15 -29.48
N ALA A 82 -2.95 -12.90 -29.10
CA ALA A 82 -3.29 -13.14 -27.71
C ALA A 82 -2.42 -14.21 -27.03
N ALA A 83 -1.85 -15.15 -27.79
CA ALA A 83 -1.01 -16.24 -27.30
C ALA A 83 0.47 -15.84 -27.17
N LEU A 84 1.02 -15.09 -28.12
CA LEU A 84 2.42 -14.64 -28.16
C LEU A 84 2.90 -14.02 -26.86
N PRO A 85 2.19 -13.09 -26.22
CA PRO A 85 2.65 -12.49 -24.96
C PRO A 85 2.77 -13.46 -23.78
N LYS A 86 2.19 -14.66 -23.87
CA LYS A 86 2.31 -15.68 -22.81
C LYS A 86 3.61 -16.47 -22.94
N ILE A 87 4.06 -16.67 -24.17
CA ILE A 87 5.33 -17.37 -24.49
C ILE A 87 6.53 -16.45 -24.35
N GLY A 88 6.31 -15.13 -24.35
CA GLY A 88 7.31 -14.09 -24.45
C GLY A 88 7.48 -13.57 -25.87
N GLY A 89 7.62 -12.26 -26.01
CA GLY A 89 7.96 -11.59 -27.27
C GLY A 89 9.45 -11.26 -27.33
N ASP A 90 9.94 -11.08 -28.55
CA ASP A 90 11.24 -10.53 -28.85
C ASP A 90 11.08 -9.36 -29.85
N GLU A 91 12.18 -8.70 -30.20
CA GLU A 91 12.18 -7.57 -31.14
C GLU A 91 11.57 -7.93 -32.50
N SER A 92 11.74 -9.17 -32.96
CA SER A 92 11.17 -9.66 -34.22
C SER A 92 9.64 -9.73 -34.17
N VAL A 93 9.09 -10.23 -33.06
CA VAL A 93 7.64 -10.29 -32.83
C VAL A 93 7.06 -8.88 -32.70
N GLU A 94 7.74 -7.99 -32.00
CA GLU A 94 7.34 -6.58 -31.89
C GLU A 94 7.28 -5.91 -33.27
N ALA A 95 8.34 -6.04 -34.06
CA ALA A 95 8.43 -5.48 -35.41
C ALA A 95 7.30 -5.98 -36.32
N GLN A 96 6.98 -7.28 -36.28
CA GLN A 96 5.88 -7.82 -37.07
C GLN A 96 4.50 -7.32 -36.62
N MET A 97 4.28 -7.16 -35.30
CA MET A 97 3.03 -6.57 -34.81
C MET A 97 2.90 -5.09 -35.20
N LEU A 98 4.00 -4.35 -35.23
CA LEU A 98 4.01 -2.95 -35.69
C LEU A 98 3.75 -2.87 -37.20
N SER A 99 4.28 -3.79 -38.00
CA SER A 99 3.98 -3.88 -39.44
C SER A 99 2.48 -4.10 -39.69
N LEU A 100 1.85 -5.00 -38.94
CA LEU A 100 0.41 -5.24 -39.03
C LEU A 100 -0.43 -4.01 -38.66
N LEU A 101 0.05 -3.15 -37.77
CA LEU A 101 -0.62 -1.89 -37.46
C LEU A 101 -0.61 -0.92 -38.67
N LYS A 102 0.45 -0.91 -39.49
CA LYS A 102 0.58 -0.10 -40.69
C LYS A 102 -0.35 -0.57 -41.81
N GLU A 103 -0.62 -1.86 -41.90
CA GLU A 103 -1.42 -2.49 -42.95
C GLU A 103 -2.94 -2.28 -42.83
N ASN A 104 -3.41 -1.31 -42.01
CA ASN A 104 -4.81 -0.93 -41.87
C ASN A 104 -5.78 -2.06 -41.46
N GLY A 105 -5.38 -2.91 -40.53
CA GLY A 105 -6.27 -3.88 -39.91
C GLY A 105 -7.52 -3.24 -39.29
N GLY A 106 -8.63 -3.97 -39.28
CA GLY A 106 -9.89 -3.49 -38.70
C GLY A 106 -9.75 -3.10 -37.21
N GLU A 107 -10.62 -2.21 -36.72
CA GLU A 107 -10.63 -1.71 -35.32
C GLU A 107 -10.55 -2.83 -34.26
N ARG A 108 -11.07 -4.02 -34.60
CA ARG A 108 -11.05 -5.19 -33.73
C ARG A 108 -9.64 -5.79 -33.64
N GLU A 109 -8.91 -5.81 -34.73
CA GLU A 109 -7.54 -6.30 -34.83
C GLU A 109 -6.58 -5.33 -34.15
N LYS A 110 -6.72 -4.03 -34.37
CA LYS A 110 -5.96 -2.96 -33.70
C LYS A 110 -6.07 -3.05 -32.17
N ARG A 111 -7.27 -3.40 -31.64
CA ARG A 111 -7.44 -3.63 -30.20
C ARG A 111 -6.70 -4.86 -29.68
N HIS A 112 -6.58 -5.94 -30.48
CA HIS A 112 -5.81 -7.12 -30.09
C HIS A 112 -4.30 -6.86 -30.17
N LEU A 113 -3.84 -6.16 -31.21
CA LEU A 113 -2.45 -5.71 -31.33
C LEU A 113 -2.04 -4.81 -30.16
N GLY A 114 -2.86 -3.81 -29.82
CA GLY A 114 -2.60 -2.96 -28.67
C GLY A 114 -2.48 -3.73 -27.36
N ARG A 115 -3.33 -4.75 -27.11
CA ARG A 115 -3.22 -5.62 -25.92
C ARG A 115 -1.98 -6.52 -25.94
N ALA A 116 -1.52 -6.92 -27.10
CA ALA A 116 -0.29 -7.67 -27.23
C ALA A 116 0.94 -6.77 -26.98
N LEU A 117 0.98 -5.60 -27.62
CA LEU A 117 2.04 -4.60 -27.44
C LEU A 117 2.09 -4.04 -26.00
N GLU A 118 0.95 -3.94 -25.30
CA GLU A 118 0.94 -3.65 -23.85
C GLU A 118 1.85 -4.60 -23.07
N LYS A 119 1.98 -5.85 -23.52
CA LYS A 119 2.74 -6.90 -22.80
C LYS A 119 4.17 -7.08 -23.29
N ILE A 120 4.42 -6.89 -24.59
CA ILE A 120 5.71 -7.20 -25.21
C ILE A 120 6.36 -6.01 -25.94
N GLY A 121 5.65 -4.91 -26.18
CA GLY A 121 6.18 -3.73 -26.85
C GLY A 121 7.33 -3.10 -26.07
N GLY A 122 8.29 -2.50 -26.75
CA GLY A 122 9.46 -1.82 -26.21
C GLY A 122 9.69 -0.45 -26.84
N SER A 123 10.95 -0.06 -26.98
CA SER A 123 11.37 1.22 -27.56
C SER A 123 10.88 1.42 -29.01
N ALA A 124 10.83 0.34 -29.82
CA ALA A 124 10.31 0.39 -31.17
C ALA A 124 8.81 0.78 -31.20
N THR A 125 8.01 0.24 -30.28
CA THR A 125 6.59 0.60 -30.11
C THR A 125 6.42 2.07 -29.70
N LEU A 126 7.27 2.56 -28.79
CA LEU A 126 7.23 3.97 -28.36
C LEU A 126 7.57 4.90 -29.52
N SER A 127 8.62 4.58 -30.28
CA SER A 127 9.03 5.35 -31.48
C SER A 127 7.94 5.37 -32.55
N PHE A 128 7.29 4.23 -32.78
CA PHE A 128 6.17 4.10 -33.71
C PHE A 128 4.99 5.01 -33.32
N MET A 129 4.62 5.01 -32.04
CA MET A 129 3.52 5.85 -31.55
C MET A 129 3.86 7.35 -31.60
N ALA A 130 5.14 7.73 -31.40
CA ALA A 130 5.60 9.10 -31.50
C ALA A 130 5.51 9.66 -32.93
N GLN A 131 5.52 8.81 -33.97
CA GLN A 131 5.36 9.18 -35.38
C GLN A 131 3.91 9.44 -35.81
N GLY A 132 2.95 9.39 -34.87
CA GLY A 132 1.56 9.77 -35.11
C GLY A 132 0.67 8.68 -35.71
N GLU A 133 1.15 7.44 -35.81
CA GLU A 133 0.35 6.33 -36.30
C GLU A 133 -0.53 5.72 -35.21
N SER A 134 -1.81 5.49 -35.51
CA SER A 134 -2.86 5.47 -34.50
C SER A 134 -3.27 4.11 -33.96
N LEU A 135 -2.89 3.86 -32.72
CA LEU A 135 -3.73 3.10 -31.80
C LEU A 135 -4.83 4.02 -31.23
N PRO A 136 -6.01 3.50 -30.87
CA PRO A 136 -6.99 4.31 -30.13
C PRO A 136 -6.32 4.92 -28.90
N GLU A 137 -6.55 6.20 -28.62
CA GLU A 137 -5.84 7.00 -27.59
C GLU A 137 -5.70 6.29 -26.22
N LEU A 138 -6.79 5.71 -25.73
CA LEU A 138 -6.75 4.92 -24.47
C LEU A 138 -5.89 3.65 -24.53
N THR A 139 -5.76 3.05 -25.71
CA THR A 139 -4.89 1.89 -25.92
C THR A 139 -3.44 2.33 -25.95
N GLN A 140 -3.16 3.47 -26.59
CA GLN A 140 -1.85 4.09 -26.64
C GLN A 140 -1.32 4.39 -25.22
N GLN A 141 -2.12 5.05 -24.38
CA GLN A 141 -1.76 5.31 -22.99
C GLN A 141 -1.43 4.04 -22.20
N LYS A 142 -2.24 2.99 -22.36
CA LYS A 142 -2.00 1.70 -21.68
C LYS A 142 -0.71 1.04 -22.13
N VAL A 143 -0.42 1.09 -23.42
CA VAL A 143 0.83 0.53 -23.98
C VAL A 143 2.02 1.33 -23.46
N GLN A 144 1.98 2.65 -23.50
CA GLN A 144 3.04 3.52 -22.97
C GLN A 144 3.29 3.26 -21.48
N ALA A 145 2.22 3.24 -20.68
CA ALA A 145 2.34 2.95 -19.24
C ALA A 145 2.89 1.55 -18.95
N ALA A 146 2.55 0.56 -19.77
CA ALA A 146 3.03 -0.81 -19.60
C ALA A 146 4.51 -0.95 -19.99
N ILE A 147 4.95 -0.28 -21.05
CA ILE A 147 6.36 -0.23 -21.48
C ILE A 147 7.18 0.52 -20.41
N ALA A 148 6.75 1.71 -20.04
CA ALA A 148 7.40 2.49 -18.99
C ALA A 148 7.57 1.69 -17.67
N ARG A 149 6.57 0.87 -17.31
CA ARG A 149 6.64 0.00 -16.13
C ARG A 149 7.70 -1.08 -16.24
N ARG A 150 7.93 -1.64 -17.43
CA ARG A 150 8.93 -2.72 -17.64
C ARG A 150 10.34 -2.18 -17.76
N GLU A 151 10.52 -1.13 -18.55
CA GLU A 151 11.82 -0.56 -18.88
C GLU A 151 12.35 0.40 -17.82
N ASN A 152 11.42 1.16 -17.23
CA ASN A 152 11.71 2.09 -16.15
C ASN A 152 10.53 2.14 -15.18
N PRO A 153 10.50 1.25 -14.18
CA PRO A 153 9.37 1.12 -13.26
C PRO A 153 9.05 2.40 -12.49
N GLY A 154 9.94 3.38 -12.50
CA GLY A 154 9.77 4.67 -11.85
C GLY A 154 9.52 4.51 -10.34
N THR A 155 10.33 5.14 -9.56
CA THR A 155 10.19 5.21 -8.09
C THR A 155 10.06 6.67 -7.66
N VAL A 156 9.53 6.87 -6.47
CA VAL A 156 9.54 8.21 -5.88
C VAL A 156 10.93 8.46 -5.29
N ASP A 157 11.57 9.52 -5.76
CA ASP A 157 12.78 10.04 -5.15
C ASP A 157 12.40 10.90 -3.94
N LEU A 158 12.71 10.39 -2.74
CA LEU A 158 12.41 11.05 -1.49
C LEU A 158 13.33 12.25 -1.19
N GLU A 159 14.53 12.27 -1.77
CA GLU A 159 15.52 13.33 -1.55
C GLU A 159 15.35 14.50 -2.52
N ALA A 160 14.54 14.33 -3.57
CA ALA A 160 14.29 15.38 -4.54
C ALA A 160 13.70 16.63 -3.90
N LEU A 161 14.30 17.78 -4.20
CA LEU A 161 13.81 19.07 -3.71
C LEU A 161 12.52 19.49 -4.41
N LEU A 162 11.46 19.56 -3.65
CA LEU A 162 10.15 20.04 -4.05
C LEU A 162 10.01 21.53 -3.73
N PRO A 163 9.26 22.29 -4.57
CA PRO A 163 9.06 23.71 -4.32
C PRO A 163 8.20 23.93 -3.08
N GLY A 164 8.72 24.60 -2.08
CA GLY A 164 7.94 25.15 -0.99
C GLY A 164 7.50 26.57 -1.30
N LYS A 165 6.19 26.84 -1.17
CA LYS A 165 5.65 28.19 -1.35
C LYS A 165 4.41 28.43 -0.50
N PRO A 166 4.14 29.69 -0.10
CA PRO A 166 2.88 30.06 0.54
C PRO A 166 1.67 29.60 -0.29
N GLY A 167 0.66 29.04 0.37
CA GLY A 167 -0.54 28.50 -0.28
C GLY A 167 -0.47 27.02 -0.67
N MET A 168 0.72 26.42 -0.73
CA MET A 168 0.86 24.97 -0.84
C MET A 168 0.47 24.32 0.48
N GLN A 169 -0.25 23.20 0.40
CA GLN A 169 -0.69 22.45 1.57
C GLN A 169 -0.23 21.00 1.46
N ILE A 170 0.33 20.50 2.55
CA ILE A 170 0.68 19.11 2.75
C ILE A 170 -0.21 18.59 3.88
N ASN A 171 -0.88 17.48 3.64
CA ASN A 171 -1.79 16.86 4.58
C ASN A 171 -1.18 15.55 5.12
N LEU A 172 -0.84 15.54 6.39
CA LEU A 172 -0.48 14.33 7.14
C LEU A 172 -1.77 13.65 7.56
N ARG A 173 -2.12 12.56 6.91
CA ARG A 173 -3.33 11.79 7.17
C ARG A 173 -3.09 10.79 8.29
N CYS A 174 -3.98 10.75 9.27
CA CYS A 174 -3.91 9.83 10.39
C CYS A 174 -5.30 9.25 10.69
N ARG A 175 -5.39 8.35 11.66
CA ARG A 175 -6.68 7.90 12.18
C ARG A 175 -7.30 9.00 13.03
N ARG A 176 -8.64 9.13 12.96
CA ARG A 176 -9.36 10.08 13.81
C ARG A 176 -9.09 9.80 15.27
N GLY A 177 -8.76 10.85 16.02
CA GLY A 177 -8.38 10.80 17.42
C GLY A 177 -6.88 10.80 17.68
N LEU A 178 -6.04 10.64 16.65
CA LEU A 178 -4.57 10.69 16.77
C LEU A 178 -3.97 12.03 16.33
N GLU A 179 -4.78 12.97 15.84
CA GLU A 179 -4.31 14.23 15.23
C GLU A 179 -3.44 15.06 16.17
N LYS A 180 -3.77 15.07 17.45
CA LYS A 180 -3.00 15.82 18.46
C LYS A 180 -1.57 15.27 18.55
N ILE A 181 -1.41 13.96 18.62
CA ILE A 181 -0.08 13.30 18.71
C ILE A 181 0.72 13.54 17.44
N VAL A 182 0.09 13.41 16.25
CA VAL A 182 0.74 13.72 14.95
C VAL A 182 1.16 15.18 14.88
N SER A 183 0.33 16.10 15.37
CA SER A 183 0.63 17.54 15.40
C SER A 183 1.79 17.88 16.33
N GLU A 184 1.86 17.24 17.49
CA GLU A 184 2.95 17.40 18.45
C GLU A 184 4.25 16.84 17.88
N GLU A 185 4.23 15.65 17.25
CA GLU A 185 5.38 15.09 16.56
C GLU A 185 5.90 16.04 15.47
N ALA A 186 5.02 16.52 14.61
CA ALA A 186 5.40 17.44 13.53
C ALA A 186 5.98 18.77 14.07
N LYS A 187 5.46 19.28 15.19
CA LYS A 187 5.96 20.48 15.83
C LYS A 187 7.35 20.31 16.46
N GLU A 188 7.63 19.12 16.97
CA GLU A 188 8.90 18.84 17.65
C GLU A 188 10.03 18.48 16.67
N GLN A 189 9.70 17.77 15.57
CA GLN A 189 10.72 17.19 14.69
C GLN A 189 10.94 18.00 13.40
N LEU A 190 9.93 18.71 12.89
CA LEU A 190 10.10 19.47 11.67
C LEU A 190 10.69 20.86 11.92
N ASP A 191 11.61 21.29 11.04
CA ASP A 191 12.18 22.62 11.08
C ASP A 191 11.10 23.70 10.82
N PRO A 192 10.80 24.58 11.78
CA PRO A 192 9.79 25.62 11.64
C PRO A 192 10.14 26.69 10.59
N SER A 193 11.39 26.77 10.14
CA SER A 193 11.80 27.62 9.02
C SER A 193 11.40 27.06 7.67
N ILE A 194 11.18 25.74 7.58
CA ILE A 194 10.79 25.01 6.36
C ILE A 194 9.29 24.72 6.37
N PHE A 195 8.74 24.30 7.51
CA PHE A 195 7.34 23.93 7.62
C PHE A 195 6.61 24.74 8.70
N ARG A 196 5.47 25.27 8.34
CA ARG A 196 4.54 25.88 9.29
C ARG A 196 3.37 24.94 9.52
N LEU A 197 3.12 24.61 10.79
CA LEU A 197 1.93 23.86 11.19
C LEU A 197 0.67 24.68 10.89
N GLY A 198 -0.31 24.02 10.26
CA GLY A 198 -1.58 24.60 9.86
C GLY A 198 -2.74 24.06 10.67
N GLN A 199 -3.85 23.79 9.99
CA GLN A 199 -5.08 23.32 10.63
C GLN A 199 -4.98 21.85 11.03
N VAL A 200 -5.50 21.55 12.22
CA VAL A 200 -5.76 20.20 12.71
C VAL A 200 -7.24 19.91 12.54
N ARG A 201 -7.58 18.86 11.75
CA ARG A 201 -8.94 18.43 11.46
C ARG A 201 -9.06 16.93 11.73
N PRO A 202 -10.26 16.39 11.95
CA PRO A 202 -10.42 14.94 12.12
C PRO A 202 -9.74 14.13 11.02
N GLY A 203 -8.76 13.30 11.41
CA GLY A 203 -7.95 12.47 10.52
C GLY A 203 -6.89 13.20 9.70
N CYS A 204 -6.56 14.46 10.00
CA CYS A 204 -5.63 15.23 9.18
C CYS A 204 -4.94 16.37 9.96
N VAL A 205 -3.63 16.47 9.81
CA VAL A 205 -2.81 17.62 10.22
C VAL A 205 -2.23 18.27 8.97
N THR A 206 -2.44 19.58 8.79
CA THR A 206 -1.99 20.30 7.60
C THR A 206 -0.69 21.02 7.89
N LEU A 207 0.25 20.94 6.94
CA LEU A 207 1.51 21.70 6.94
C LEU A 207 1.52 22.65 5.73
N THR A 208 2.19 23.79 5.89
CA THR A 208 2.51 24.72 4.80
C THR A 208 4.02 24.77 4.64
N PRO A 209 4.59 24.30 3.52
CA PRO A 209 6.01 24.45 3.26
C PRO A 209 6.33 25.91 2.91
N LEU A 210 7.28 26.50 3.60
CA LEU A 210 7.71 27.89 3.43
C LEU A 210 8.92 28.02 2.50
N ARG A 211 9.71 26.95 2.39
CA ARG A 211 10.93 26.82 1.58
C ARG A 211 10.93 25.50 0.83
N PRO A 212 11.83 25.31 -0.15
CA PRO A 212 12.04 23.99 -0.76
C PRO A 212 12.29 22.92 0.29
N PHE A 213 11.71 21.75 0.10
CA PHE A 213 11.77 20.63 1.03
C PHE A 213 11.88 19.31 0.26
N SER A 214 12.33 18.25 0.91
CA SER A 214 12.29 16.88 0.39
C SER A 214 11.20 16.07 1.10
N LEU A 215 10.72 15.02 0.43
CA LEU A 215 9.77 14.10 1.07
C LEU A 215 10.42 13.36 2.25
N SER A 216 11.72 13.07 2.19
CA SER A 216 12.46 12.41 3.27
C SER A 216 12.27 13.11 4.60
N MET A 217 12.29 14.46 4.64
CA MET A 217 12.03 15.23 5.86
C MET A 217 10.66 14.90 6.49
N LEU A 218 9.64 14.62 5.68
CA LEU A 218 8.33 14.23 6.19
C LEU A 218 8.29 12.78 6.65
N TYR A 219 9.08 11.91 6.02
CA TYR A 219 9.16 10.48 6.37
C TYR A 219 10.09 10.20 7.57
N GLU A 220 10.68 11.22 8.18
CA GLU A 220 11.23 11.14 9.54
C GLU A 220 10.12 11.00 10.59
N LEU A 221 8.94 11.59 10.33
CA LEU A 221 7.76 11.44 11.19
C LEU A 221 7.16 10.03 11.06
N ARG A 222 6.69 9.47 12.17
CA ARG A 222 6.19 8.10 12.23
C ARG A 222 4.69 7.98 12.52
N CYS A 223 4.08 9.01 13.11
CA CYS A 223 2.69 8.95 13.61
C CYS A 223 1.62 9.12 12.52
N PHE A 224 1.95 9.61 11.32
CA PHE A 224 0.99 9.72 10.23
C PHE A 224 0.89 8.43 9.39
N ALA A 225 -0.27 8.19 8.78
CA ALA A 225 -0.49 7.03 7.91
C ALA A 225 -0.02 7.31 6.46
N THR A 226 -0.42 8.45 5.90
CA THR A 226 -0.05 8.85 4.54
C THR A 226 0.15 10.36 4.46
N VAL A 227 1.00 10.80 3.54
CA VAL A 227 1.18 12.22 3.21
C VAL A 227 0.56 12.52 1.86
N GLY A 228 -0.23 13.59 1.77
CA GLY A 228 -0.83 14.07 0.54
C GLY A 228 -0.47 15.54 0.27
N ILE A 229 0.05 15.84 -0.92
CA ILE A 229 0.29 17.21 -1.37
C ILE A 229 -0.96 17.69 -2.11
N ARG A 230 -1.63 18.72 -1.63
CA ARG A 230 -2.84 19.24 -2.27
C ARG A 230 -2.50 19.86 -3.62
N ILE A 231 -3.11 19.32 -4.69
CA ILE A 231 -2.96 19.81 -6.06
C ILE A 231 -4.22 20.50 -6.58
N GLY A 232 -5.35 20.37 -5.89
CA GLY A 232 -6.58 21.06 -6.25
C GLY A 232 -7.70 20.94 -5.22
N LEU A 233 -8.75 21.72 -5.46
CA LEU A 233 -10.04 21.68 -4.77
C LEU A 233 -11.10 21.76 -5.86
N ILE A 234 -12.07 20.87 -5.84
CA ILE A 234 -13.23 20.86 -6.71
C ILE A 234 -14.42 21.23 -5.86
N GLU A 235 -15.13 22.28 -6.25
CA GLU A 235 -16.31 22.78 -5.53
C GLU A 235 -17.46 23.02 -6.52
N ASN A 236 -18.67 22.75 -6.09
CA ASN A 236 -19.92 23.05 -6.81
C ASN A 236 -20.02 22.50 -8.24
N SER A 237 -19.20 21.51 -8.61
CA SER A 237 -19.17 20.93 -9.95
C SER A 237 -19.89 19.59 -10.02
N SER A 238 -20.40 19.22 -11.20
CA SER A 238 -21.11 17.95 -11.41
C SER A 238 -20.95 17.42 -12.83
N GLY A 239 -21.10 16.11 -13.00
CA GLY A 239 -21.01 15.48 -14.32
C GLY A 239 -19.68 15.72 -15.01
N SER A 240 -19.71 16.17 -16.28
CA SER A 240 -18.52 16.46 -17.08
C SER A 240 -17.66 17.58 -16.49
N GLU A 241 -18.25 18.62 -15.92
CA GLU A 241 -17.51 19.73 -15.30
C GLU A 241 -16.63 19.25 -14.15
N TRP A 242 -17.11 18.28 -13.36
CA TRP A 242 -16.35 17.67 -12.29
C TRP A 242 -15.18 16.84 -12.83
N GLU A 243 -15.41 16.09 -13.92
CA GLU A 243 -14.39 15.30 -14.59
C GLU A 243 -13.30 16.19 -15.20
N ASP A 244 -13.69 17.30 -15.83
CA ASP A 244 -12.78 18.31 -16.40
C ASP A 244 -11.96 19.00 -15.32
N ALA A 245 -12.58 19.39 -14.21
CA ALA A 245 -11.89 20.00 -13.06
C ALA A 245 -10.87 19.03 -12.44
N LEU A 246 -11.20 17.74 -12.31
CA LEU A 246 -10.28 16.73 -11.81
C LEU A 246 -9.11 16.51 -12.78
N ALA A 247 -9.38 16.42 -14.08
CA ALA A 247 -8.34 16.33 -15.10
C ALA A 247 -7.41 17.55 -15.08
N GLY A 248 -7.96 18.75 -14.91
CA GLY A 248 -7.21 19.99 -14.71
C GLY A 248 -6.32 20.00 -13.47
N CYS A 249 -6.79 19.43 -12.33
CA CYS A 249 -5.98 19.26 -11.13
C CYS A 249 -4.77 18.34 -11.39
N ILE A 250 -4.98 17.21 -12.08
CA ILE A 250 -3.92 16.24 -12.41
C ILE A 250 -2.88 16.89 -13.33
N ALA A 251 -3.34 17.61 -14.35
CA ALA A 251 -2.49 18.28 -15.33
C ALA A 251 -1.98 19.66 -14.86
N SER A 252 -2.24 20.06 -13.61
CA SER A 252 -1.83 21.37 -13.10
C SER A 252 -0.31 21.53 -13.10
N PRO A 253 0.21 22.77 -13.28
CA PRO A 253 1.66 23.03 -13.23
C PRO A 253 2.30 22.53 -11.93
N THR A 254 1.59 22.61 -10.82
CA THR A 254 2.05 22.12 -9.52
C THR A 254 2.20 20.61 -9.51
N ALA A 255 1.17 19.86 -9.94
CA ALA A 255 1.21 18.40 -10.00
C ALA A 255 2.33 17.90 -10.92
N ARG A 256 2.42 18.49 -12.14
CA ARG A 256 3.48 18.14 -13.10
C ARG A 256 4.88 18.39 -12.53
N LYS A 257 5.11 19.56 -11.91
CA LYS A 257 6.41 19.90 -11.34
C LYS A 257 6.81 18.94 -10.23
N ILE A 258 5.89 18.60 -9.33
CA ILE A 258 6.15 17.64 -8.24
C ILE A 258 6.46 16.26 -8.80
N MET A 259 5.58 15.72 -9.66
CA MET A 259 5.76 14.37 -10.21
C MET A 259 7.04 14.25 -11.04
N ARG A 260 7.42 15.29 -11.80
CA ARG A 260 8.66 15.28 -12.57
C ARG A 260 9.91 15.38 -11.69
N ALA A 261 9.87 16.25 -10.67
CA ALA A 261 11.02 16.47 -9.80
C ALA A 261 11.31 15.26 -8.91
N ALA A 262 10.26 14.61 -8.37
CA ALA A 262 10.40 13.52 -7.42
C ALA A 262 10.03 12.14 -8.01
N THR A 263 10.25 11.93 -9.31
CA THR A 263 10.12 10.61 -9.92
C THR A 263 11.41 10.28 -10.66
N ASP A 264 12.06 9.21 -10.23
CA ASP A 264 13.09 8.56 -11.03
C ASP A 264 12.39 7.73 -12.10
N GLY A 265 12.52 8.16 -13.37
CA GLY A 265 11.84 7.57 -14.52
C GLY A 265 10.59 8.31 -14.97
N VAL A 266 9.67 7.60 -15.65
CA VAL A 266 8.48 8.21 -16.24
C VAL A 266 7.44 8.51 -15.17
N PRO A 267 6.96 9.77 -15.03
CA PRO A 267 5.91 10.13 -14.10
C PRO A 267 4.60 9.40 -14.42
N ARG A 268 4.14 8.56 -13.51
CA ARG A 268 2.90 7.80 -13.63
C ARG A 268 2.05 7.99 -12.38
N TYR A 269 0.74 8.03 -12.57
CA TYR A 269 -0.21 8.15 -11.49
C TYR A 269 -1.33 7.12 -11.60
N ARG A 270 -1.95 6.80 -10.47
CA ARG A 270 -3.26 6.14 -10.40
C ARG A 270 -4.28 7.07 -9.76
N LEU A 271 -5.54 6.95 -10.18
CA LEU A 271 -6.65 7.59 -9.49
C LEU A 271 -7.16 6.68 -8.38
N ASP A 272 -7.33 7.26 -7.20
CA ASP A 272 -7.90 6.60 -6.04
C ASP A 272 -9.06 7.41 -5.44
N PHE A 273 -10.15 6.71 -5.09
CA PHE A 273 -11.36 7.28 -4.52
C PHE A 273 -11.63 6.62 -3.17
N PRO A 274 -10.96 7.01 -2.08
CA PRO A 274 -10.98 6.30 -0.80
C PRO A 274 -12.37 6.11 -0.19
N ALA A 275 -13.33 7.00 -0.52
CA ALA A 275 -14.68 6.98 0.03
C ALA A 275 -15.78 6.57 -0.97
N ARG A 276 -15.45 6.27 -2.22
CA ARG A 276 -16.44 6.12 -3.31
C ARG A 276 -16.25 4.86 -4.09
N GLY A 277 -16.15 3.74 -3.75
CA GLY A 277 -16.10 2.53 -4.57
C GLY A 277 -15.64 2.70 -6.04
N HIS A 278 -15.79 1.70 -6.88
CA HIS A 278 -15.27 1.73 -8.26
C HIS A 278 -16.07 2.68 -9.20
N GLN A 279 -15.44 3.76 -9.62
CA GLN A 279 -15.95 4.80 -10.54
C GLN A 279 -15.43 4.61 -11.99
N ARG A 280 -15.57 3.42 -12.57
CA ARG A 280 -14.89 3.05 -13.85
C ARG A 280 -15.18 4.00 -15.01
N GLY A 281 -16.42 4.52 -15.13
CA GLY A 281 -16.79 5.44 -16.20
C GLY A 281 -16.08 6.79 -16.06
N ALA A 282 -16.23 7.44 -14.91
CA ALA A 282 -15.60 8.73 -14.61
C ALA A 282 -14.07 8.64 -14.70
N ILE A 283 -13.46 7.57 -14.17
CA ILE A 283 -12.01 7.37 -14.28
C ILE A 283 -11.54 7.39 -15.73
N ARG A 284 -12.28 6.76 -16.64
CA ARG A 284 -11.90 6.71 -18.06
C ARG A 284 -11.87 8.10 -18.68
N ASN A 285 -12.90 8.89 -18.47
CA ASN A 285 -13.02 10.24 -19.05
C ASN A 285 -11.95 11.17 -18.46
N VAL A 286 -11.78 11.17 -17.15
CA VAL A 286 -10.75 11.97 -16.47
C VAL A 286 -9.34 11.63 -16.97
N VAL A 287 -9.02 10.34 -17.11
CA VAL A 287 -7.70 9.90 -17.60
C VAL A 287 -7.47 10.36 -19.05
N GLN A 288 -8.48 10.29 -19.91
CA GLN A 288 -8.38 10.74 -21.29
C GLN A 288 -8.14 12.24 -21.37
N GLN A 289 -8.90 13.03 -20.62
CA GLN A 289 -8.76 14.48 -20.56
C GLN A 289 -7.42 14.91 -19.94
N ALA A 290 -7.01 14.29 -18.83
CA ALA A 290 -5.73 14.59 -18.20
C ALA A 290 -4.54 14.31 -19.14
N HIS A 291 -4.61 13.24 -19.94
CA HIS A 291 -3.60 12.93 -20.94
C HIS A 291 -3.59 13.94 -22.08
N ALA A 292 -4.75 14.38 -22.55
CA ALA A 292 -4.83 15.42 -23.56
C ALA A 292 -4.20 16.75 -23.10
N LEU A 293 -4.34 17.07 -21.80
CA LEU A 293 -3.74 18.26 -21.17
C LEU A 293 -2.24 18.09 -20.85
N SER A 294 -1.80 16.89 -20.55
CA SER A 294 -0.42 16.57 -20.14
C SER A 294 -0.04 15.15 -20.58
N PRO A 295 0.37 14.95 -21.84
CA PRO A 295 0.70 13.64 -22.39
C PRO A 295 1.87 12.92 -21.68
N GLU A 296 2.73 13.66 -21.01
CA GLU A 296 3.86 13.14 -20.24
C GLU A 296 3.45 12.42 -18.94
N LEU A 297 2.24 12.68 -18.43
CA LEU A 297 1.71 12.03 -17.24
C LEU A 297 0.88 10.82 -17.62
N LEU A 298 1.40 9.63 -17.37
CA LEU A 298 0.72 8.39 -17.75
C LEU A 298 -0.13 7.85 -16.61
N ASN A 299 -1.38 7.44 -16.92
CA ASN A 299 -2.19 6.71 -15.96
C ASN A 299 -1.80 5.24 -15.91
N ASP A 300 -1.39 4.76 -14.74
CA ASP A 300 -1.08 3.36 -14.47
C ASP A 300 -1.77 2.87 -13.18
N ALA A 301 -2.90 2.19 -13.34
CA ALA A 301 -3.65 1.68 -12.19
C ALA A 301 -2.92 0.61 -11.37
N ARG A 302 -1.84 -0.01 -11.90
CA ARG A 302 -1.14 -1.14 -11.26
C ARG A 302 0.04 -0.69 -10.42
N GLN A 303 1.02 -0.02 -11.04
CA GLN A 303 2.33 0.24 -10.43
C GLN A 303 2.79 1.70 -10.54
N ALA A 304 1.86 2.65 -10.60
CA ALA A 304 2.23 4.06 -10.58
C ALA A 304 2.95 4.43 -9.28
N PRO A 305 4.04 5.22 -9.33
CA PRO A 305 4.70 5.73 -8.14
C PRO A 305 3.84 6.75 -7.36
N TRP A 306 2.87 7.35 -8.03
CA TRP A 306 1.98 8.34 -7.42
C TRP A 306 0.52 7.87 -7.39
N SER A 307 -0.21 8.28 -6.36
CA SER A 307 -1.66 8.21 -6.28
C SER A 307 -2.24 9.61 -6.30
N VAL A 308 -3.23 9.85 -7.15
CA VAL A 308 -4.09 11.03 -7.08
C VAL A 308 -5.33 10.63 -6.29
N ASP A 309 -5.36 11.03 -5.04
CA ASP A 309 -6.44 10.71 -4.10
C ASP A 309 -7.52 11.79 -4.18
N VAL A 310 -8.74 11.37 -4.45
CA VAL A 310 -9.92 12.26 -4.55
C VAL A 310 -10.74 12.10 -3.28
N ILE A 311 -10.61 13.05 -2.37
CA ILE A 311 -11.14 12.97 -1.01
C ILE A 311 -12.38 13.87 -0.89
N PRO A 312 -13.58 13.31 -0.66
CA PRO A 312 -14.79 14.10 -0.52
C PRO A 312 -14.71 15.07 0.67
N VAL A 313 -15.23 16.29 0.48
CA VAL A 313 -15.34 17.30 1.52
C VAL A 313 -16.78 17.39 2.02
N GLY A 314 -17.00 17.11 3.29
CA GLY A 314 -18.31 17.21 3.93
C GLY A 314 -19.18 15.94 3.85
N SER A 315 -20.35 15.98 4.52
CA SER A 315 -21.32 14.89 4.62
C SER A 315 -22.64 15.30 3.96
N GLY A 316 -23.21 14.39 3.15
CA GLY A 316 -24.50 14.57 2.48
C GLY A 316 -24.43 14.59 0.97
N PRO A 317 -25.54 14.31 0.27
CA PRO A 317 -25.56 14.06 -1.19
C PRO A 317 -25.12 15.25 -2.05
N LYS A 318 -25.30 16.49 -1.61
CA LYS A 318 -24.81 17.69 -2.31
C LYS A 318 -23.32 17.96 -2.06
N LYS A 319 -22.80 17.66 -0.85
CA LYS A 319 -21.40 17.85 -0.45
C LYS A 319 -20.47 16.72 -0.91
N GLN A 320 -20.99 15.59 -1.38
CA GLN A 320 -20.20 14.52 -2.00
C GLN A 320 -19.56 14.91 -3.34
N ARG A 321 -19.91 16.06 -3.89
CA ARG A 321 -19.36 16.57 -5.15
C ARG A 321 -18.10 17.39 -4.94
N ASP A 322 -17.97 18.03 -3.78
CA ASP A 322 -16.78 18.78 -3.42
C ASP A 322 -15.66 17.79 -3.04
N ALA A 323 -14.47 18.00 -3.53
CA ALA A 323 -13.36 17.11 -3.28
C ALA A 323 -12.03 17.85 -3.19
N ILE A 324 -11.22 17.47 -2.21
CA ILE A 324 -9.80 17.80 -2.19
C ILE A 324 -9.07 16.78 -3.05
N VAL A 325 -8.23 17.26 -3.97
CA VAL A 325 -7.38 16.42 -4.81
C VAL A 325 -5.96 16.48 -4.29
N GLU A 326 -5.43 15.32 -3.91
CA GLU A 326 -4.09 15.18 -3.31
C GLU A 326 -3.21 14.27 -4.15
N LEU A 327 -1.95 14.64 -4.29
CA LEU A 327 -0.90 13.81 -4.84
C LEU A 327 -0.18 13.10 -3.68
N ARG A 328 -0.28 11.78 -3.63
CA ARG A 328 0.33 10.94 -2.60
C ARG A 328 1.42 10.06 -3.19
N PRO A 329 2.65 10.07 -2.64
CA PRO A 329 3.70 9.13 -3.03
C PRO A 329 3.29 7.71 -2.62
N ARG A 330 3.55 6.74 -3.49
CA ARG A 330 3.32 5.33 -3.24
C ARG A 330 4.66 4.63 -3.02
N LEU A 331 5.06 4.62 -1.78
CA LEU A 331 6.31 3.97 -1.37
C LEU A 331 6.04 2.52 -1.01
N TYR A 332 6.80 1.63 -1.60
CA TYR A 332 6.71 0.21 -1.27
C TYR A 332 8.09 -0.44 -1.43
N PRO A 333 8.66 -0.92 -0.33
CA PRO A 333 8.18 -0.81 1.05
C PRO A 333 8.18 0.65 1.57
N ASP A 334 7.40 0.91 2.64
CA ASP A 334 7.46 2.19 3.34
C ASP A 334 8.82 2.32 4.05
N PRO A 335 9.62 3.36 3.78
CA PRO A 335 10.98 3.47 4.31
C PRO A 335 11.05 3.53 5.84
N ARG A 336 9.97 3.99 6.49
CA ARG A 336 9.88 4.02 7.96
C ARG A 336 9.83 2.64 8.60
N LEU A 337 9.48 1.61 7.82
CA LEU A 337 9.16 0.26 8.29
C LEU A 337 10.17 -0.79 7.80
N GLY A 338 11.41 -0.39 7.50
CA GLY A 338 12.46 -1.29 7.02
C GLY A 338 12.75 -2.47 7.97
N TYR A 339 12.47 -2.30 9.26
CA TYR A 339 12.60 -3.35 10.27
C TYR A 339 11.50 -4.44 10.16
N ARG A 340 10.38 -4.17 9.49
CA ARG A 340 9.24 -5.10 9.37
C ARG A 340 9.53 -6.13 8.29
N GLN A 341 10.24 -7.19 8.67
CA GLN A 341 10.62 -8.28 7.77
C GLN A 341 9.43 -9.17 7.44
N ASP A 342 8.54 -9.40 8.42
CA ASP A 342 7.32 -10.17 8.24
C ASP A 342 6.20 -9.63 9.14
N ASP A 343 4.98 -10.12 8.95
CA ASP A 343 3.79 -9.63 9.63
C ASP A 343 2.75 -10.72 9.91
N ILE A 344 1.89 -10.44 10.88
CA ILE A 344 0.74 -11.30 11.21
C ILE A 344 -0.57 -10.68 10.71
N PRO A 345 -1.60 -11.49 10.37
CA PRO A 345 -2.86 -10.99 9.81
C PRO A 345 -3.60 -9.96 10.68
N ALA A 346 -3.33 -9.94 11.97
CA ALA A 346 -3.98 -9.05 12.95
C ALA A 346 -3.04 -8.00 13.57
N ALA A 347 -1.86 -7.77 12.97
CA ALA A 347 -0.89 -6.80 13.46
C ALA A 347 -1.47 -5.39 13.63
N SER A 348 -0.88 -4.67 14.54
CA SER A 348 -1.12 -3.24 14.74
C SER A 348 -0.82 -2.43 13.49
N HIS A 349 -1.53 -1.34 13.31
CA HIS A 349 -1.19 -0.36 12.27
C HIS A 349 0.04 0.43 12.73
N PRO A 350 1.17 0.45 12.00
CA PRO A 350 2.41 1.05 12.48
C PRO A 350 2.29 2.49 13.01
N PRO A 351 1.56 3.42 12.34
CA PRO A 351 1.34 4.75 12.90
C PRO A 351 0.58 4.77 14.24
N LEU A 352 -0.25 3.76 14.53
CA LEU A 352 -0.88 3.64 15.85
C LEU A 352 0.14 3.26 16.91
N ALA A 353 1.00 2.27 16.62
CA ALA A 353 2.08 1.87 17.52
C ALA A 353 3.02 3.04 17.81
N ALA A 354 3.40 3.81 16.76
CA ALA A 354 4.20 5.02 16.91
C ALA A 354 3.51 6.09 17.79
N CYS A 355 2.20 6.33 17.59
CA CYS A 355 1.44 7.26 18.43
C CYS A 355 1.39 6.80 19.91
N MET A 356 1.18 5.51 20.15
CA MET A 356 1.17 4.94 21.50
C MET A 356 2.54 5.07 22.16
N ALA A 357 3.61 4.77 21.43
CA ALA A 357 4.98 4.90 21.88
C ALA A 357 5.31 6.35 22.28
N ARG A 358 4.91 7.30 21.44
CA ARG A 358 5.14 8.73 21.68
C ARG A 358 4.35 9.24 22.89
N LEU A 359 3.07 8.85 23.02
CA LEU A 359 2.24 9.17 24.19
C LEU A 359 2.89 8.66 25.49
N ALA A 360 3.44 7.43 25.46
CA ALA A 360 4.14 6.86 26.59
C ALA A 360 5.46 7.60 26.90
N ALA A 361 6.24 7.96 25.87
CA ALA A 361 7.49 8.69 26.03
C ALA A 361 7.28 10.07 26.65
N GLN A 362 6.30 10.84 26.17
CA GLN A 362 5.97 12.17 26.70
C GLN A 362 5.51 12.15 28.16
N ALA A 363 4.89 11.07 28.61
CA ALA A 363 4.44 10.92 29.99
C ALA A 363 5.50 10.32 30.92
N SER A 364 6.64 9.91 30.39
CA SER A 364 7.76 9.33 31.14
C SER A 364 8.67 10.44 31.67
N PRO A 365 9.32 10.27 32.83
CA PRO A 365 10.32 11.20 33.33
C PRO A 365 11.50 11.29 32.35
N ASP A 366 12.00 12.49 32.12
CA ASP A 366 13.25 12.71 31.40
C ASP A 366 14.40 12.04 32.15
N SER A 367 15.20 11.26 31.43
CA SER A 367 16.39 10.61 31.95
C SER A 367 17.42 10.46 30.86
N ASP A 368 18.65 10.90 31.13
CA ASP A 368 19.78 10.77 30.21
C ASP A 368 20.25 9.31 30.05
N GLU A 369 19.88 8.43 30.99
CA GLU A 369 20.22 7.02 30.96
C GLU A 369 19.01 6.15 30.60
N PRO A 370 19.18 5.09 29.77
CA PRO A 370 18.13 4.11 29.49
C PRO A 370 17.72 3.39 30.79
N ARG A 371 16.47 3.55 31.21
CA ARG A 371 15.94 2.94 32.45
C ARG A 371 14.64 2.18 32.24
N GLN A 372 13.93 2.45 31.15
CA GLN A 372 12.62 1.82 30.95
C GLN A 372 12.75 0.34 30.64
N VAL A 373 12.02 -0.46 31.39
CA VAL A 373 11.71 -1.86 31.06
C VAL A 373 10.27 -1.89 30.56
N VAL A 374 10.09 -2.28 29.29
CA VAL A 374 8.81 -2.23 28.59
C VAL A 374 8.25 -3.62 28.38
N TRP A 375 6.97 -3.81 28.63
CA TRP A 375 6.28 -5.08 28.37
C TRP A 375 5.08 -4.87 27.43
N ASP A 376 4.96 -5.75 26.42
CA ASP A 376 3.77 -5.91 25.61
C ASP A 376 3.16 -7.30 25.84
N PRO A 377 1.99 -7.37 26.52
CA PRO A 377 1.25 -8.62 26.77
C PRO A 377 0.70 -9.33 25.54
N PHE A 378 0.53 -8.61 24.41
CA PHE A 378 -0.02 -9.10 23.13
C PHE A 378 0.86 -8.62 21.98
N CYS A 379 2.16 -8.92 22.03
CA CYS A 379 3.16 -8.25 21.22
C CYS A 379 3.01 -8.50 19.71
N GLY A 380 2.32 -9.55 19.29
CA GLY A 380 2.13 -9.85 17.87
C GLY A 380 3.46 -9.83 17.11
N SER A 381 3.61 -8.95 16.13
CA SER A 381 4.83 -8.75 15.36
C SER A 381 5.85 -7.78 16.00
N GLY A 382 5.62 -7.33 17.24
CA GLY A 382 6.56 -6.53 18.05
C GLY A 382 6.53 -5.02 17.81
N LEU A 383 5.55 -4.48 17.08
CA LEU A 383 5.55 -3.10 16.63
C LEU A 383 5.59 -2.07 17.75
N GLU A 384 4.77 -2.23 18.80
CA GLU A 384 4.69 -1.31 19.94
C GLU A 384 6.02 -1.22 20.69
N LEU A 385 6.70 -2.36 20.85
CA LEU A 385 8.01 -2.43 21.51
C LEU A 385 9.10 -1.78 20.67
N ILE A 386 9.12 -2.03 19.37
CA ILE A 386 10.08 -1.45 18.42
C ILE A 386 9.90 0.07 18.34
N GLU A 387 8.69 0.55 18.10
CA GLU A 387 8.40 1.99 17.98
C GLU A 387 8.73 2.73 19.30
N ARG A 388 8.48 2.10 20.46
CA ARG A 388 8.86 2.70 21.74
C ARG A 388 10.38 2.75 21.94
N SER A 389 11.08 1.70 21.54
CA SER A 389 12.54 1.63 21.67
C SER A 389 13.26 2.64 20.77
N MET A 390 12.73 2.91 19.59
CA MET A 390 13.27 3.92 18.65
C MET A 390 13.26 5.35 19.22
N LEU A 391 12.40 5.64 20.20
CA LEU A 391 12.35 6.95 20.87
C LEU A 391 13.41 7.10 21.97
N GLY A 392 14.24 6.09 22.20
CA GLY A 392 15.28 6.10 23.23
C GLY A 392 14.77 5.89 24.66
N GLY A 393 15.68 5.87 25.62
CA GLY A 393 15.38 5.71 27.05
C GLY A 393 14.92 4.31 27.48
N VAL A 394 14.92 3.31 26.60
CA VAL A 394 14.54 1.92 26.87
C VAL A 394 15.78 1.07 27.12
N LEU A 395 15.80 0.37 28.24
CA LEU A 395 16.85 -0.60 28.62
C LEU A 395 16.54 -2.00 28.11
N ALA A 396 15.29 -2.43 28.30
CA ALA A 396 14.87 -3.79 27.93
C ALA A 396 13.40 -3.82 27.50
N VAL A 397 13.06 -4.76 26.62
CA VAL A 397 11.70 -5.05 26.21
C VAL A 397 11.36 -6.52 26.45
N HIS A 398 10.13 -6.77 26.87
CA HIS A 398 9.53 -8.09 26.99
C HIS A 398 8.29 -8.15 26.09
N GLY A 399 8.26 -9.09 25.15
CA GLY A 399 7.09 -9.39 24.33
C GLY A 399 6.50 -10.75 24.72
N THR A 400 5.21 -10.81 24.97
CA THR A 400 4.50 -12.08 25.12
C THR A 400 3.35 -12.18 24.15
N ASP A 401 3.12 -13.36 23.60
CA ASP A 401 1.97 -13.68 22.74
C ASP A 401 1.63 -15.16 22.87
N LEU A 402 0.37 -15.52 22.65
CA LEU A 402 -0.08 -16.92 22.65
C LEU A 402 0.43 -17.69 21.44
N ASP A 403 0.63 -17.00 20.31
CA ASP A 403 1.06 -17.60 19.05
C ASP A 403 2.60 -17.65 18.95
N PRO A 404 3.23 -18.84 18.97
CA PRO A 404 4.67 -18.96 18.79
C PRO A 404 5.17 -18.37 17.47
N ALA A 405 4.37 -18.44 16.39
CA ALA A 405 4.76 -17.85 15.10
C ALA A 405 4.83 -16.33 15.17
N ALA A 406 3.92 -15.68 15.90
CA ALA A 406 3.98 -14.23 16.14
C ALA A 406 5.25 -13.85 16.91
N ILE A 407 5.65 -14.65 17.90
CA ILE A 407 6.89 -14.45 18.67
C ILE A 407 8.13 -14.55 17.78
N ASP A 408 8.19 -15.49 16.85
CA ASP A 408 9.32 -15.63 15.93
C ASP A 408 9.41 -14.42 14.98
N ILE A 409 8.28 -13.94 14.47
CA ILE A 409 8.20 -12.71 13.69
C ILE A 409 8.63 -11.49 14.51
N ALA A 410 8.17 -11.36 15.78
CA ALA A 410 8.57 -10.27 16.66
C ALA A 410 10.08 -10.22 16.87
N ARG A 411 10.73 -11.38 17.10
CA ARG A 411 12.18 -11.49 17.22
C ARG A 411 12.91 -11.05 15.95
N ALA A 412 12.44 -11.51 14.79
CA ALA A 412 13.04 -11.16 13.51
C ALA A 412 12.93 -9.65 13.23
N ASN A 413 11.76 -9.07 13.45
CA ASN A 413 11.51 -7.64 13.28
C ASN A 413 12.34 -6.80 14.27
N PHE A 414 12.42 -7.21 15.54
CA PHE A 414 13.20 -6.52 16.55
C PHE A 414 14.70 -6.55 16.23
N ALA A 415 15.22 -7.68 15.80
CA ALA A 415 16.60 -7.80 15.34
C ALA A 415 16.90 -6.90 14.12
N ALA A 416 15.96 -6.82 13.16
CA ALA A 416 16.10 -5.97 11.98
C ALA A 416 15.96 -4.47 12.29
N ALA A 417 15.45 -4.09 13.46
CA ALA A 417 15.28 -2.71 13.86
C ALA A 417 16.59 -2.00 14.27
N GLY A 418 17.71 -2.72 14.39
CA GLY A 418 19.01 -2.15 14.75
C GLY A 418 19.07 -1.56 16.16
N LEU A 419 18.31 -2.11 17.10
CA LEU A 419 18.20 -1.64 18.49
C LEU A 419 19.26 -2.34 19.39
N GLU A 420 20.52 -2.22 19.03
CA GLU A 420 21.63 -2.97 19.65
C GLU A 420 21.80 -2.72 21.15
N ASN A 421 21.40 -1.54 21.63
CA ASN A 421 21.50 -1.16 23.04
C ASN A 421 20.26 -1.54 23.87
N VAL A 422 19.26 -2.21 23.28
CA VAL A 422 18.03 -2.61 23.95
C VAL A 422 17.95 -4.13 24.04
N SER A 423 17.88 -4.66 25.25
CA SER A 423 17.70 -6.11 25.44
C SER A 423 16.27 -6.55 25.11
N GLY A 424 16.09 -7.49 24.19
CA GLY A 424 14.78 -8.01 23.77
C GLY A 424 14.53 -9.46 24.21
N THR A 425 13.46 -9.70 24.94
CA THR A 425 13.01 -11.05 25.33
C THR A 425 11.60 -11.28 24.82
N PHE A 426 11.41 -12.34 24.04
CA PHE A 426 10.10 -12.69 23.44
C PHE A 426 9.74 -14.13 23.81
N THR A 427 8.59 -14.31 24.48
CA THR A 427 8.18 -15.59 25.06
C THR A 427 6.78 -15.99 24.64
N PRO A 428 6.58 -17.19 24.05
CA PRO A 428 5.25 -17.67 23.71
C PRO A 428 4.52 -18.13 24.98
N CYS A 429 3.61 -17.30 25.50
CA CYS A 429 2.81 -17.63 26.69
C CYS A 429 1.55 -16.75 26.80
N ASP A 430 0.59 -17.19 27.60
CA ASP A 430 -0.48 -16.32 28.07
C ASP A 430 0.10 -15.23 28.98
N PHE A 431 -0.28 -14.00 28.78
CA PHE A 431 0.18 -12.86 29.58
C PHE A 431 -0.17 -13.00 31.06
N ARG A 432 -1.20 -13.82 31.41
CA ARG A 432 -1.56 -14.13 32.81
C ARG A 432 -0.48 -14.94 33.53
N ASP A 433 0.27 -15.71 32.76
CA ASP A 433 1.36 -16.55 33.25
C ASP A 433 2.74 -15.91 33.07
N ALA A 434 2.81 -14.64 32.67
CA ALA A 434 4.06 -13.95 32.31
C ALA A 434 5.09 -13.90 33.42
N ALA A 435 4.66 -13.82 34.67
CA ALA A 435 5.57 -13.87 35.84
C ALA A 435 6.36 -15.18 35.90
N GLN A 436 5.72 -16.32 35.61
CA GLN A 436 6.33 -17.65 35.71
C GLN A 436 7.05 -18.05 34.43
N ARG A 437 6.51 -17.69 33.27
CA ARG A 437 6.99 -18.16 31.98
C ARG A 437 7.91 -17.18 31.25
N ALA A 438 7.72 -15.87 31.44
CA ALA A 438 8.54 -14.81 30.84
C ALA A 438 9.43 -14.07 31.86
N GLY A 439 9.43 -14.47 33.14
CA GLY A 439 10.27 -13.88 34.19
C GLY A 439 9.88 -12.43 34.55
N ILE A 440 8.66 -12.00 34.29
CA ILE A 440 8.20 -10.65 34.60
C ILE A 440 7.82 -10.58 36.09
N ALA A 441 8.75 -10.11 36.90
CA ALA A 441 8.54 -9.99 38.34
C ALA A 441 7.56 -8.85 38.71
N PRO A 442 6.81 -8.94 39.79
CA PRO A 442 5.99 -7.85 40.27
C PRO A 442 6.82 -6.57 40.52
N GLY A 443 6.36 -5.45 39.97
CA GLY A 443 7.02 -4.16 40.13
C GLY A 443 8.31 -3.98 39.31
N SER A 444 8.57 -4.82 38.31
CA SER A 444 9.79 -4.76 37.48
C SER A 444 9.61 -4.00 36.15
N ILE A 445 8.40 -3.62 35.82
CA ILE A 445 8.06 -3.00 34.53
C ILE A 445 7.78 -1.50 34.71
N SER A 446 8.42 -0.65 33.91
CA SER A 446 8.19 0.80 33.92
C SER A 446 7.03 1.17 33.00
N LEU A 447 6.84 0.42 31.89
CA LEU A 447 5.81 0.67 30.90
C LEU A 447 5.21 -0.64 30.39
N VAL A 448 3.89 -0.73 30.44
CA VAL A 448 3.11 -1.69 29.65
C VAL A 448 2.52 -0.95 28.46
N ILE A 449 2.84 -1.39 27.25
CA ILE A 449 2.31 -0.80 26.01
C ILE A 449 1.76 -1.91 25.12
N THR A 450 0.48 -1.85 24.74
CA THR A 450 -0.14 -2.96 24.02
C THR A 450 -1.38 -2.59 23.24
N ASN A 451 -1.61 -3.30 22.13
CA ASN A 451 -2.84 -3.26 21.37
C ASN A 451 -3.53 -4.63 21.43
N PRO A 452 -4.35 -4.90 22.46
CA PRO A 452 -4.97 -6.20 22.66
C PRO A 452 -5.92 -6.56 21.52
N PRO A 453 -6.30 -7.84 21.35
CA PRO A 453 -7.26 -8.24 20.33
C PRO A 453 -8.60 -7.56 20.54
N LEU A 454 -9.09 -6.89 19.48
CA LEU A 454 -10.29 -6.04 19.50
C LEU A 454 -11.60 -6.79 19.18
N GLY A 455 -11.55 -8.12 19.05
CA GLY A 455 -12.74 -8.96 18.83
C GLY A 455 -13.21 -9.05 17.37
N ARG A 456 -12.60 -8.34 16.41
CA ARG A 456 -13.00 -8.39 14.98
C ARG A 456 -12.23 -9.42 14.17
N ARG A 457 -10.90 -9.40 14.23
CA ARG A 457 -10.03 -10.34 13.49
C ARG A 457 -9.76 -11.60 14.32
N VAL A 458 -9.59 -11.43 15.62
CA VAL A 458 -9.48 -12.52 16.60
C VAL A 458 -10.75 -12.52 17.43
N ARG A 459 -11.48 -13.64 17.46
CA ARG A 459 -12.70 -13.77 18.27
C ARG A 459 -12.33 -13.89 19.76
N VAL A 460 -12.81 -12.96 20.57
CA VAL A 460 -12.69 -12.97 22.02
C VAL A 460 -14.06 -13.27 22.61
N LYS A 461 -14.19 -14.35 23.38
CA LYS A 461 -15.46 -14.78 23.98
C LYS A 461 -15.93 -13.83 25.09
N ASP A 462 -15.00 -13.39 25.93
CA ASP A 462 -15.22 -12.43 27.02
C ASP A 462 -14.21 -11.28 26.94
N MET A 463 -14.58 -10.23 26.23
CA MET A 463 -13.77 -9.03 26.08
C MET A 463 -13.61 -8.27 27.39
N ARG A 464 -14.65 -8.26 28.23
CA ARG A 464 -14.62 -7.55 29.51
C ARG A 464 -13.68 -8.25 30.51
N GLY A 465 -13.74 -9.56 30.56
CA GLY A 465 -12.81 -10.37 31.35
C GLY A 465 -11.37 -10.20 30.87
N LEU A 466 -11.12 -10.25 29.55
CA LEU A 466 -9.77 -10.04 29.00
C LEU A 466 -9.17 -8.69 29.41
N ILE A 467 -9.93 -7.59 29.31
CA ILE A 467 -9.45 -6.26 29.73
C ILE A 467 -9.29 -6.17 31.25
N ALA A 468 -10.15 -6.83 32.04
CA ALA A 468 -9.98 -6.88 33.49
C ALA A 468 -8.69 -7.59 33.89
N ASP A 469 -8.40 -8.74 33.26
CA ASP A 469 -7.18 -9.50 33.47
C ASP A 469 -5.93 -8.72 33.03
N LEU A 470 -6.00 -7.99 31.91
CA LEU A 470 -4.92 -7.11 31.45
C LEU A 470 -4.62 -6.02 32.49
N LEU A 471 -5.65 -5.34 33.00
CA LEU A 471 -5.47 -4.30 34.02
C LEU A 471 -4.88 -4.88 35.32
N LEU A 472 -5.27 -6.08 35.71
CA LEU A 472 -4.75 -6.76 36.88
C LEU A 472 -3.28 -7.16 36.68
N ALA A 473 -2.95 -7.76 35.53
CA ALA A 473 -1.57 -8.19 35.21
C ALA A 473 -0.64 -6.96 35.11
N ALA A 474 -1.07 -5.90 34.40
CA ALA A 474 -0.32 -4.66 34.33
C ALA A 474 -0.12 -4.00 35.71
N SER A 475 -1.16 -3.98 36.53
CA SER A 475 -1.08 -3.44 37.89
C SER A 475 -0.06 -4.19 38.77
N LYS A 476 0.08 -5.51 38.61
CA LYS A 476 1.07 -6.31 39.33
C LYS A 476 2.48 -6.08 38.79
N ALA A 477 2.65 -6.10 37.46
CA ALA A 477 3.96 -5.99 36.80
C ALA A 477 4.58 -4.61 36.92
N LEU A 478 3.78 -3.53 36.84
CA LEU A 478 4.26 -2.15 36.87
C LEU A 478 4.91 -1.79 38.23
N GLU A 479 5.98 -1.02 38.17
CA GLU A 479 6.55 -0.33 39.33
C GLU A 479 5.63 0.83 39.79
N PRO A 480 5.75 1.34 41.02
CA PRO A 480 5.05 2.54 41.44
C PRO A 480 5.37 3.74 40.53
N GLY A 481 4.35 4.38 39.96
CA GLY A 481 4.51 5.47 38.96
C GLY A 481 4.62 4.99 37.51
N GLY A 482 4.80 3.69 37.28
CA GLY A 482 4.84 3.08 35.93
C GLY A 482 3.55 3.28 35.13
N LEU A 483 3.64 3.19 33.81
CA LEU A 483 2.58 3.51 32.86
C LEU A 483 1.98 2.25 32.20
N LEU A 484 0.68 2.29 31.95
CA LEU A 484 -0.02 1.39 31.03
C LEU A 484 -0.61 2.21 29.91
N VAL A 485 -0.22 1.95 28.65
CA VAL A 485 -0.80 2.55 27.44
C VAL A 485 -1.39 1.44 26.59
N PHE A 486 -2.67 1.52 26.29
CA PHE A 486 -3.32 0.50 25.46
C PHE A 486 -4.55 1.00 24.71
N THR A 487 -4.97 0.25 23.70
CA THR A 487 -6.25 0.46 23.01
C THR A 487 -7.36 -0.34 23.72
N ASN A 488 -8.38 0.35 24.19
CA ASN A 488 -9.51 -0.26 24.87
C ASN A 488 -10.75 -0.30 23.94
N PRO A 489 -11.25 -1.49 23.56
CA PRO A 489 -12.46 -1.62 22.74
C PRO A 489 -13.75 -1.32 23.50
N LEU A 490 -13.69 -1.17 24.82
CA LEU A 490 -14.83 -0.97 25.68
C LEU A 490 -15.02 0.51 26.02
N ARG A 491 -16.22 1.07 25.75
CA ARG A 491 -16.54 2.44 26.16
C ARG A 491 -16.57 2.58 27.71
N ASN A 492 -17.09 1.57 28.38
CA ASN A 492 -17.18 1.48 29.84
C ASN A 492 -16.47 0.19 30.28
N GLY A 493 -15.14 0.24 30.36
CA GLY A 493 -14.30 -0.89 30.74
C GLY A 493 -14.29 -1.16 32.25
N PRO A 494 -13.67 -2.28 32.68
CA PRO A 494 -13.37 -2.52 34.06
C PRO A 494 -12.37 -1.47 34.58
N SER A 495 -12.29 -1.30 35.91
CA SER A 495 -11.34 -0.41 36.56
C SER A 495 -10.41 -1.19 37.47
N ALA A 496 -9.20 -0.70 37.66
CA ALA A 496 -8.26 -1.21 38.65
C ALA A 496 -7.93 -0.09 39.66
N PRO A 497 -8.24 -0.24 40.94
CA PRO A 497 -8.06 0.84 41.93
C PRO A 497 -6.61 1.34 42.07
N SER A 498 -5.63 0.49 41.77
CA SER A 498 -4.20 0.81 41.78
C SER A 498 -3.73 1.62 40.54
N LEU A 499 -4.56 1.74 39.50
CA LEU A 499 -4.27 2.46 38.29
C LEU A 499 -5.14 3.74 38.22
N LYS A 500 -4.50 4.88 37.95
CA LYS A 500 -5.17 6.17 37.74
C LYS A 500 -5.17 6.49 36.25
N LEU A 501 -6.36 6.71 35.67
CA LEU A 501 -6.49 7.17 34.29
C LEU A 501 -5.96 8.59 34.16
N GLU A 502 -5.01 8.81 33.23
CA GLU A 502 -4.41 10.12 32.97
C GLU A 502 -4.72 10.63 31.55
N TYR A 503 -4.97 9.73 30.61
CA TYR A 503 -5.33 10.09 29.24
C TYR A 503 -6.40 9.15 28.69
N ARG A 504 -7.36 9.69 27.96
CA ARG A 504 -8.36 8.94 27.20
C ARG A 504 -8.74 9.72 25.95
N GLN A 505 -8.64 9.07 24.81
CA GLN A 505 -9.04 9.64 23.52
C GLN A 505 -9.73 8.58 22.67
N ALA A 506 -10.88 8.92 22.14
CA ALA A 506 -11.55 8.06 21.16
C ALA A 506 -10.75 8.02 19.85
N VAL A 507 -10.49 6.83 19.33
CA VAL A 507 -9.73 6.59 18.11
C VAL A 507 -10.51 5.68 17.19
N ASP A 508 -10.66 6.06 15.92
CA ASP A 508 -11.25 5.22 14.87
C ASP A 508 -10.20 4.25 14.30
N LEU A 509 -10.34 2.98 14.58
CA LEU A 509 -9.45 1.92 14.07
C LEU A 509 -9.98 1.26 12.78
N GLY A 510 -10.47 2.07 11.84
CA GLY A 510 -10.97 1.61 10.54
C GLY A 510 -12.45 1.19 10.61
N GLY A 511 -13.30 2.09 11.11
CA GLY A 511 -14.73 1.90 11.32
C GLY A 511 -15.04 1.12 12.61
N PHE A 512 -14.08 1.12 13.54
CA PHE A 512 -14.23 0.57 14.88
C PHE A 512 -13.73 1.59 15.91
N ASP A 513 -14.64 2.12 16.72
CA ASP A 513 -14.33 3.07 17.78
C ASP A 513 -13.66 2.36 18.96
N CYS A 514 -12.43 2.74 19.26
CA CYS A 514 -11.70 2.34 20.47
C CYS A 514 -11.37 3.56 21.30
N GLN A 515 -10.94 3.32 22.53
CA GLN A 515 -10.32 4.33 23.38
C GLN A 515 -8.82 4.08 23.45
N LEU A 516 -8.00 5.07 23.10
CA LEU A 516 -6.58 5.07 23.46
C LEU A 516 -6.50 5.59 24.90
N GLU A 517 -6.04 4.75 25.82
CA GLU A 517 -6.01 5.04 27.24
C GLU A 517 -4.59 4.95 27.78
N MET A 518 -4.28 5.85 28.71
CA MET A 518 -3.05 5.79 29.52
C MET A 518 -3.40 5.88 30.99
N TYR A 519 -2.88 4.95 31.74
CA TYR A 519 -3.00 4.87 33.19
C TYR A 519 -1.62 4.95 33.84
N ARG A 520 -1.57 5.55 35.02
CA ARG A 520 -0.38 5.54 35.90
C ARG A 520 -0.64 4.69 37.13
N LYS A 521 0.32 3.84 37.50
CA LYS A 521 0.24 3.09 38.75
C LYS A 521 0.44 4.03 39.95
N ARG A 522 -0.50 4.00 40.86
CA ARG A 522 -0.48 4.81 42.09
C ARG A 522 0.71 4.47 42.96
N VAL A 523 1.34 5.48 43.51
CA VAL A 523 2.39 5.34 44.52
C VAL A 523 1.72 5.19 45.87
N ALA A 524 2.02 4.12 46.61
CA ALA A 524 1.52 3.96 47.98
C ALA A 524 2.08 5.06 48.87
N ARG A 525 1.23 5.84 49.52
CA ARG A 525 1.68 6.82 50.53
C ARG A 525 2.23 6.04 51.75
N LYS A 526 3.34 6.50 52.33
CA LYS A 526 3.95 5.94 53.56
C LYS A 526 2.98 5.81 54.77
N ASN A 527 1.75 6.39 54.65
CA ASN A 527 0.72 6.38 55.72
C ASN A 527 -0.54 5.59 55.37
N GLY A 528 -0.46 4.55 54.55
CA GLY A 528 -1.56 3.59 54.36
C GLY A 528 -2.78 4.07 53.54
N LYS A 529 -2.77 5.27 52.94
CA LYS A 529 -3.79 5.71 52.00
C LYS A 529 -3.22 5.81 50.57
N ILE A 530 -3.86 5.13 49.64
CA ILE A 530 -3.56 5.20 48.20
C ILE A 530 -4.02 6.56 47.66
N SER A 531 -3.15 7.30 46.96
CA SER A 531 -3.47 8.58 46.32
C SER A 531 -3.77 8.42 44.82
#